data_332b1ba1d2bf71bfb1e9764933580178
#
_entry.id   332b1ba1d2bf71bfb1e9764933580178
#
_cell.length_a   1.000
_cell.length_b   1.000
_cell.length_c   1.000
_cell.angle_alpha   90.00
_cell.angle_beta   90.00
_cell.angle_gamma   90.00
#
_symmetry.space_group_name_H-M   'P 1'
#
loop_
_entity.id
_entity.type
_entity.pdbx_description
1 polymer ?
#
loop_
_entity_poly.entity_id
_entity_poly.type
_entity_poly.pdbx_seq_one_letter_code
_entity_poly.pdbx_strand_id
1 'polypeptide(L)'
;ELYKDAGIERNRFIVSGMLQMDLVMEKFCEHYEEIYAENDQKFIEENGRKLFLLYLKPIINGTGNYYIEARTRDSRRTDVIVDYKGKRFIIELKIWRGNEYNTRGEQQLFEYLEFYKMEKGYLLSFNFNKSKKTGIREISYEGKRILEVVV
;
A
#
# COMPACT_ATOMS: atom_id res chain seq x y z
N GLU A 1 -8.19 -26.27 -4.55
CA GLU A 1 -6.75 -25.99 -4.58
C GLU A 1 -6.42 -24.50 -4.48
N LEU A 2 -7.12 -23.64 -5.21
CA LEU A 2 -6.98 -22.17 -5.08
C LEU A 2 -7.20 -21.69 -3.64
N TYR A 3 -8.12 -22.30 -2.92
CA TYR A 3 -8.39 -21.97 -1.53
C TYR A 3 -7.29 -22.44 -0.56
N LYS A 4 -6.64 -23.54 -0.88
CA LYS A 4 -5.51 -24.03 -0.08
C LYS A 4 -4.29 -23.12 -0.24
N ASP A 5 -4.02 -22.70 -1.47
CA ASP A 5 -2.90 -21.81 -1.77
C ASP A 5 -3.12 -20.43 -1.16
N ALA A 6 -4.32 -19.88 -1.29
CA ALA A 6 -4.70 -18.62 -0.64
C ALA A 6 -4.63 -18.72 0.88
N GLY A 7 -4.98 -19.87 1.48
CA GLY A 7 -4.88 -20.12 2.91
C GLY A 7 -3.43 -20.16 3.39
N ILE A 8 -2.54 -20.80 2.63
CA ILE A 8 -1.12 -20.88 2.94
C ILE A 8 -0.47 -19.48 2.83
N GLU A 9 -0.76 -18.73 1.76
CA GLU A 9 -0.27 -17.35 1.60
C GLU A 9 -0.81 -16.43 2.69
N ARG A 10 -2.10 -16.56 3.00
CA ARG A 10 -2.73 -15.81 4.10
C ARG A 10 -2.03 -16.03 5.43
N ASN A 11 -1.67 -17.29 5.74
CA ASN A 11 -0.95 -17.61 6.97
C ASN A 11 0.46 -17.03 7.00
N ARG A 12 1.09 -16.85 5.83
CA ARG A 12 2.42 -16.24 5.71
C ARG A 12 2.41 -14.78 6.18
N PHE A 13 1.33 -14.05 5.93
CA PHE A 13 1.21 -12.62 6.27
C PHE A 13 0.80 -12.40 7.73
N ILE A 14 0.41 -13.46 8.43
CA ILE A 14 0.00 -13.38 9.84
C ILE A 14 1.05 -14.11 10.68
N VAL A 15 1.73 -13.38 11.54
CA VAL A 15 2.75 -13.92 12.44
C VAL A 15 2.35 -13.61 13.88
N SER A 16 2.26 -14.66 14.71
CA SER A 16 1.81 -14.53 16.11
C SER A 16 0.45 -13.81 16.23
N GLY A 17 -0.44 -14.08 15.30
CA GLY A 17 -1.78 -13.48 15.26
C GLY A 17 -1.83 -12.04 14.75
N MET A 18 -0.70 -11.45 14.33
CA MET A 18 -0.63 -10.07 13.86
C MET A 18 -0.31 -9.99 12.38
N LEU A 19 -0.97 -9.07 11.69
CA LEU A 19 -0.75 -8.79 10.28
C LEU A 19 0.61 -8.13 10.06
N GLN A 20 1.41 -8.71 9.14
CA GLN A 20 2.69 -8.15 8.71
C GLN A 20 2.51 -7.34 7.43
N MET A 21 2.15 -6.08 7.58
CA MET A 21 1.87 -5.21 6.42
C MET A 21 3.10 -5.00 5.54
N ASP A 22 4.29 -4.94 6.13
CA ASP A 22 5.54 -4.86 5.36
C ASP A 22 5.66 -6.00 4.36
N LEU A 23 5.36 -7.22 4.81
CA LEU A 23 5.42 -8.40 3.96
C LEU A 23 4.33 -8.37 2.89
N VAL A 24 3.14 -7.88 3.21
CA VAL A 24 2.06 -7.68 2.23
C VAL A 24 2.54 -6.74 1.12
N MET A 25 3.17 -5.63 1.47
CA MET A 25 3.69 -4.65 0.52
C MET A 25 4.82 -5.23 -0.33
N GLU A 26 5.75 -5.96 0.28
CA GLU A 26 6.84 -6.63 -0.43
C GLU A 26 6.32 -7.62 -1.46
N LYS A 27 5.39 -8.46 -1.07
CA LYS A 27 4.82 -9.48 -1.96
C LYS A 27 3.94 -8.86 -3.04
N PHE A 28 3.22 -7.81 -2.75
CA PHE A 28 2.49 -7.06 -3.76
C PHE A 28 3.45 -6.49 -4.82
N CYS A 29 4.57 -5.91 -4.39
CA CYS A 29 5.59 -5.41 -5.30
C CYS A 29 6.16 -6.52 -6.21
N GLU A 30 6.48 -7.68 -5.65
CA GLU A 30 6.99 -8.82 -6.42
C GLU A 30 5.98 -9.32 -7.46
N HIS A 31 4.71 -9.38 -7.12
CA HIS A 31 3.67 -9.96 -7.96
C HIS A 31 2.93 -8.95 -8.83
N TYR A 32 3.23 -7.66 -8.69
CA TYR A 32 2.51 -6.61 -9.40
C TYR A 32 2.54 -6.77 -10.92
N GLU A 33 3.69 -7.12 -11.48
CA GLU A 33 3.84 -7.32 -12.91
C GLU A 33 2.92 -8.44 -13.42
N GLU A 34 2.77 -9.52 -12.66
CA GLU A 34 1.87 -10.61 -13.00
C GLU A 34 0.41 -10.20 -12.90
N ILE A 35 0.06 -9.42 -11.87
CA ILE A 35 -1.30 -8.93 -11.65
C ILE A 35 -1.71 -7.93 -12.73
N TYR A 36 -0.77 -7.10 -13.18
CA TYR A 36 -1.03 -6.01 -14.12
C TYR A 36 -0.90 -6.40 -15.58
N ALA A 37 -0.14 -7.44 -15.91
CA ALA A 37 0.26 -7.80 -17.28
C ALA A 37 -0.91 -8.04 -18.27
N GLU A 38 -2.12 -8.21 -17.76
CA GLU A 38 -3.32 -8.44 -18.60
C GLU A 38 -4.11 -7.17 -18.90
N ASN A 39 -3.70 -6.00 -18.40
CA ASN A 39 -4.46 -4.75 -18.52
C ASN A 39 -3.69 -3.67 -19.27
N ASP A 40 -3.90 -3.61 -20.58
CA ASP A 40 -3.38 -2.56 -21.47
C ASP A 40 -4.23 -1.27 -21.45
N GLN A 41 -5.07 -1.09 -20.45
CA GLN A 41 -5.97 0.05 -20.40
C GLN A 41 -5.38 1.22 -19.62
N LYS A 42 -5.89 2.41 -19.91
CA LYS A 42 -5.56 3.65 -19.22
C LYS A 42 -5.68 3.44 -17.70
N PHE A 43 -4.55 3.35 -17.05
CA PHE A 43 -4.49 3.15 -15.61
C PHE A 43 -4.72 4.47 -14.89
N ILE A 44 -5.61 4.44 -13.94
CA ILE A 44 -5.85 5.54 -13.00
C ILE A 44 -5.63 5.03 -11.57
N GLU A 45 -5.41 5.95 -10.65
CA GLU A 45 -5.20 5.63 -9.23
C GLU A 45 -6.27 4.69 -8.66
N GLU A 46 -7.51 4.86 -9.09
CA GLU A 46 -8.61 3.99 -8.69
C GLU A 46 -8.37 2.53 -9.08
N ASN A 47 -7.79 2.27 -10.25
CA ASN A 47 -7.47 0.92 -10.69
C ASN A 47 -6.35 0.31 -9.84
N GLY A 48 -5.35 1.11 -9.48
CA GLY A 48 -4.29 0.69 -8.55
C GLY A 48 -4.85 0.32 -7.19
N ARG A 49 -5.75 1.13 -6.67
CA ARG A 49 -6.45 0.83 -5.43
C ARG A 49 -7.22 -0.48 -5.50
N LYS A 50 -7.97 -0.70 -6.57
CA LYS A 50 -8.71 -1.95 -6.78
C LYS A 50 -7.79 -3.16 -6.81
N LEU A 51 -6.68 -3.07 -7.52
CA LEU A 51 -5.69 -4.16 -7.59
C LEU A 51 -5.11 -4.46 -6.21
N PHE A 52 -4.73 -3.43 -5.47
CA PHE A 52 -4.20 -3.60 -4.12
C PHE A 52 -5.24 -4.21 -3.17
N LEU A 53 -6.48 -3.76 -3.22
CA LEU A 53 -7.55 -4.29 -2.38
C LEU A 53 -7.91 -5.73 -2.73
N LEU A 54 -7.88 -6.09 -4.01
CA LEU A 54 -8.07 -7.49 -4.43
C LEU A 54 -6.99 -8.40 -3.86
N TYR A 55 -5.78 -7.90 -3.74
CA TYR A 55 -4.68 -8.63 -3.13
C TYR A 55 -4.82 -8.72 -1.61
N LEU A 56 -5.21 -7.61 -0.97
CA LEU A 56 -5.30 -7.48 0.48
C LEU A 56 -6.50 -8.22 1.09
N LYS A 57 -7.66 -8.16 0.45
CA LYS A 57 -8.91 -8.71 1.01
C LYS A 57 -8.81 -10.15 1.49
N PRO A 58 -8.28 -11.10 0.70
CA PRO A 58 -8.15 -12.48 1.17
C PRO A 58 -7.27 -12.63 2.40
N ILE A 59 -6.27 -11.75 2.54
CA ILE A 59 -5.30 -11.79 3.64
C ILE A 59 -5.97 -11.43 4.97
N ILE A 60 -6.82 -10.40 4.97
CA ILE A 60 -7.45 -9.88 6.19
C ILE A 60 -8.89 -10.38 6.42
N ASN A 61 -9.43 -11.13 5.47
CA ASN A 61 -10.83 -11.57 5.49
C ASN A 61 -11.17 -12.34 6.77
N GLY A 62 -12.27 -11.93 7.41
CA GLY A 62 -12.77 -12.56 8.63
C GLY A 62 -12.15 -12.02 9.92
N THR A 63 -11.07 -11.24 9.86
CA THR A 63 -10.40 -10.69 11.05
C THR A 63 -10.23 -9.18 10.98
N GLY A 64 -9.75 -8.67 9.85
CA GLY A 64 -9.52 -7.25 9.66
C GLY A 64 -10.59 -6.57 8.84
N ASN A 65 -10.59 -5.26 8.90
CA ASN A 65 -11.44 -4.39 8.10
C ASN A 65 -10.61 -3.34 7.39
N TYR A 66 -11.10 -2.85 6.26
CA TYR A 66 -10.49 -1.72 5.59
C TYR A 66 -11.57 -0.69 5.24
N TYR A 67 -11.16 0.56 5.14
CA TYR A 67 -11.98 1.64 4.60
C TYR A 67 -11.12 2.60 3.80
N ILE A 68 -11.78 3.32 2.91
CA ILE A 68 -11.16 4.22 1.96
C ILE A 68 -11.46 5.63 2.39
N GLU A 69 -10.41 6.43 2.57
CA GLU A 69 -10.55 7.85 2.89
C GLU A 69 -10.04 8.67 1.71
N ALA A 70 -10.98 9.34 1.02
CA ALA A 70 -10.64 10.26 -0.06
C ALA A 70 -10.26 11.61 0.54
N ARG A 71 -9.02 12.06 0.31
CA ARG A 71 -8.63 13.41 0.71
C ARG A 71 -9.22 14.43 -0.23
N THR A 72 -9.96 15.39 0.35
CA THR A 72 -10.83 16.32 -0.35
C THR A 72 -10.14 17.36 -1.23
N ARG A 73 -8.83 17.56 -1.10
CA ARG A 73 -8.10 18.60 -1.85
C ARG A 73 -7.26 18.08 -3.01
N ASP A 74 -7.02 16.80 -3.07
CA ASP A 74 -6.29 16.19 -4.16
C ASP A 74 -6.98 14.87 -4.52
N SER A 75 -7.80 14.90 -5.58
CA SER A 75 -8.51 13.73 -6.09
C SER A 75 -7.59 12.61 -6.56
N ARG A 76 -6.28 12.87 -6.59
CA ARG A 76 -5.23 11.92 -7.00
C ARG A 76 -4.65 11.13 -5.82
N ARG A 77 -5.19 11.31 -4.64
CA ARG A 77 -4.74 10.65 -3.42
C ARG A 77 -5.87 9.92 -2.75
N THR A 78 -5.62 8.68 -2.45
CA THR A 78 -6.55 7.86 -1.71
C THR A 78 -5.80 7.12 -0.62
N ASP A 79 -6.29 7.21 0.60
CA ASP A 79 -5.76 6.43 1.70
C ASP A 79 -6.61 5.17 1.86
N VAL A 80 -5.94 4.05 2.00
CA VAL A 80 -6.54 2.81 2.47
C VAL A 80 -6.14 2.63 3.92
N ILE A 81 -7.11 2.53 4.79
CA ILE A 81 -6.89 2.33 6.21
C ILE A 81 -7.30 0.91 6.56
N VAL A 82 -6.39 0.17 7.16
CA VAL A 82 -6.63 -1.22 7.56
C VAL A 82 -6.59 -1.29 9.08
N ASP A 83 -7.65 -1.82 9.67
CA ASP A 83 -7.70 -2.16 11.10
C ASP A 83 -7.64 -3.68 11.24
N TYR A 84 -6.63 -4.16 11.94
CA TYR A 84 -6.44 -5.58 12.18
C TYR A 84 -6.11 -5.81 13.66
N LYS A 85 -7.01 -6.43 14.38
CA LYS A 85 -6.88 -6.72 15.82
C LYS A 85 -6.43 -5.50 16.64
N GLY A 86 -7.06 -4.36 16.38
CA GLY A 86 -6.75 -3.12 17.09
C GLY A 86 -5.53 -2.36 16.58
N LYS A 87 -4.79 -2.92 15.64
CA LYS A 87 -3.68 -2.23 14.99
C LYS A 87 -4.13 -1.60 13.67
N ARG A 88 -3.81 -0.32 13.51
CA ARG A 88 -4.16 0.44 12.32
C ARG A 88 -2.96 0.60 11.39
N PHE A 89 -3.20 0.41 10.11
CA PHE A 89 -2.22 0.63 9.04
C PHE A 89 -2.78 1.66 8.07
N ILE A 90 -1.96 2.65 7.73
CA ILE A 90 -2.32 3.68 6.75
C ILE A 90 -1.47 3.47 5.52
N ILE A 91 -2.13 3.30 4.38
CA ILE A 91 -1.48 3.08 3.09
C ILE A 91 -1.97 4.17 2.14
N GLU A 92 -1.10 5.09 1.78
CA GLU A 92 -1.37 6.10 0.77
C GLU A 92 -1.04 5.54 -0.61
N LEU A 93 -1.97 5.63 -1.53
CA LEU A 93 -1.83 5.18 -2.91
C LEU A 93 -1.75 6.39 -3.83
N LYS A 94 -0.78 6.36 -4.75
CA LYS A 94 -0.64 7.44 -5.73
C LYS A 94 0.00 6.97 -7.02
N ILE A 95 -0.17 7.77 -8.07
CA ILE A 95 0.56 7.60 -9.32
C ILE A 95 1.87 8.41 -9.23
N TRP A 96 2.97 7.77 -9.58
CA TRP A 96 4.29 8.43 -9.60
C TRP A 96 4.32 9.54 -10.67
N ARG A 97 4.72 10.73 -10.26
CA ARG A 97 4.81 11.93 -11.13
C ARG A 97 6.13 12.67 -10.98
N GLY A 98 7.20 11.93 -10.65
CA GLY A 98 8.52 12.49 -10.48
C GLY A 98 8.94 12.65 -9.02
N ASN A 99 10.23 12.90 -8.83
CA ASN A 99 10.84 12.93 -7.50
C ASN A 99 10.29 14.04 -6.60
N GLU A 100 10.07 15.22 -7.13
CA GLU A 100 9.55 16.36 -6.37
C GLU A 100 8.14 16.10 -5.86
N TYR A 101 7.26 15.59 -6.72
CA TYR A 101 5.90 15.21 -6.34
C TYR A 101 5.91 14.10 -5.28
N ASN A 102 6.81 13.13 -5.42
CA ASN A 102 6.96 12.04 -4.47
C ASN A 102 7.43 12.54 -3.10
N THR A 103 8.39 13.45 -3.05
CA THR A 103 8.89 14.05 -1.80
C THR A 103 7.77 14.80 -1.08
N ARG A 104 6.94 15.53 -1.79
CA ARG A 104 5.77 16.19 -1.20
C ARG A 104 4.77 15.18 -0.61
N GLY A 105 4.56 14.08 -1.31
CA GLY A 105 3.71 12.99 -0.81
C GLY A 105 4.23 12.35 0.46
N GLU A 106 5.53 12.11 0.52
CA GLU A 106 6.20 11.61 1.72
C GLU A 106 6.00 12.56 2.89
N GLN A 107 6.24 13.86 2.68
CA GLN A 107 6.09 14.88 3.71
C GLN A 107 4.65 14.96 4.23
N GLN A 108 3.68 14.92 3.35
CA GLN A 108 2.27 14.95 3.73
C GLN A 108 1.86 13.71 4.53
N LEU A 109 2.40 12.55 4.18
CA LEU A 109 2.15 11.35 4.96
C LEU A 109 2.77 11.43 6.34
N PHE A 110 3.98 12.00 6.47
CA PHE A 110 4.60 12.26 7.78
C PHE A 110 3.74 13.18 8.63
N GLU A 111 3.23 14.26 8.07
CA GLU A 111 2.33 15.18 8.79
C GLU A 111 1.04 14.49 9.24
N TYR A 112 0.49 13.64 8.40
CA TYR A 112 -0.69 12.84 8.74
C TYR A 112 -0.41 11.88 9.89
N LEU A 113 0.72 11.19 9.84
CA LEU A 113 1.14 10.27 10.90
C LEU A 113 1.33 11.01 12.24
N GLU A 114 1.90 12.21 12.20
CA GLU A 114 2.07 13.03 13.39
C GLU A 114 0.72 13.44 13.98
N PHE A 115 -0.20 13.88 13.14
CA PHE A 115 -1.54 14.28 13.57
C PHE A 115 -2.28 13.12 14.26
N TYR A 116 -2.21 11.92 13.72
CA TYR A 116 -2.86 10.74 14.29
C TYR A 116 -2.00 9.97 15.29
N LYS A 117 -0.83 10.50 15.65
CA LYS A 117 0.11 9.88 16.61
C LYS A 117 0.52 8.46 16.23
N MET A 118 0.77 8.24 14.96
CA MET A 118 1.22 6.96 14.41
C MET A 118 2.71 7.05 14.07
N GLU A 119 3.42 5.94 14.28
CA GLU A 119 4.88 5.87 14.05
C GLU A 119 5.23 5.43 12.63
N LYS A 120 4.34 4.71 11.96
CA LYS A 120 4.63 4.11 10.66
C LYS A 120 3.47 4.23 9.68
N GLY A 121 3.81 4.53 8.43
CA GLY A 121 2.89 4.56 7.30
C GLY A 121 3.47 3.86 6.09
N TYR A 122 2.65 3.71 5.07
CA TYR A 122 3.00 3.04 3.82
C TYR A 122 2.63 3.93 2.65
N LEU A 123 3.54 4.00 1.68
CA LEU A 123 3.34 4.77 0.46
C LEU A 123 3.49 3.84 -0.73
N LEU A 124 2.40 3.60 -1.45
CA LEU A 124 2.39 2.75 -2.63
C LEU A 124 2.24 3.61 -3.88
N SER A 125 3.29 3.64 -4.70
CA SER A 125 3.34 4.44 -5.91
C SER A 125 3.33 3.56 -7.16
N PHE A 126 2.46 3.88 -8.11
CA PHE A 126 2.37 3.21 -9.41
C PHE A 126 3.13 4.05 -10.43
N ASN A 127 4.24 3.51 -10.95
CA ASN A 127 5.12 4.20 -11.88
C ASN A 127 4.99 3.60 -13.28
N PHE A 128 4.58 4.39 -14.25
CA PHE A 128 4.39 3.97 -15.64
C PHE A 128 5.51 4.39 -16.58
N ASN A 129 6.58 4.98 -16.06
CA ASN A 129 7.74 5.34 -16.88
C ASN A 129 8.46 4.10 -17.38
N LYS A 130 8.92 4.13 -18.63
CA LYS A 130 9.65 3.01 -19.25
C LYS A 130 10.96 2.69 -18.51
N SER A 131 11.60 3.70 -17.95
CA SER A 131 12.84 3.59 -17.19
C SER A 131 12.61 3.60 -15.68
N LYS A 132 11.45 3.11 -15.24
CA LYS A 132 11.08 3.14 -13.82
C LYS A 132 12.04 2.30 -12.97
N LYS A 133 12.31 2.82 -11.78
CA LYS A 133 12.99 2.08 -10.73
C LYS A 133 11.94 1.59 -9.75
N THR A 134 11.68 0.28 -9.78
CA THR A 134 10.79 -0.36 -8.82
C THR A 134 11.58 -0.76 -7.58
N GLY A 135 10.91 -0.89 -6.47
CA GLY A 135 11.53 -1.38 -5.25
C GLY A 135 10.88 -0.84 -3.99
N ILE A 136 11.54 -1.14 -2.89
CA ILE A 136 11.07 -0.84 -1.54
C ILE A 136 12.16 -0.05 -0.83
N ARG A 137 11.76 1.02 -0.18
CA ARG A 137 12.66 1.90 0.55
C ARG A 137 12.01 2.34 1.86
N GLU A 138 12.77 2.31 2.95
CA GLU A 138 12.30 2.87 4.22
C GLU A 138 12.84 4.28 4.40
N ILE A 139 11.96 5.21 4.74
CA ILE A 139 12.26 6.61 4.98
C ILE A 139 11.95 6.93 6.43
N SER A 140 12.90 7.54 7.12
CA SER A 140 12.71 7.96 8.51
C SER A 140 12.78 9.47 8.64
N TYR A 141 11.89 10.03 9.44
CA TYR A 141 11.87 11.45 9.75
C TYR A 141 11.26 11.68 11.13
N GLU A 142 12.02 12.31 12.02
CA GLU A 142 11.57 12.67 13.38
C GLU A 142 10.88 11.53 14.15
N GLY A 143 11.48 10.33 14.12
CA GLY A 143 10.96 9.16 14.84
C GLY A 143 9.83 8.42 14.12
N LYS A 144 9.40 8.90 12.96
CA LYS A 144 8.39 8.26 12.12
C LYS A 144 9.05 7.58 10.94
N ARG A 145 8.41 6.52 10.44
CA ARG A 145 8.91 5.72 9.32
C ARG A 145 7.83 5.56 8.26
N ILE A 146 8.26 5.65 7.01
CA ILE A 146 7.42 5.33 5.85
C ILE A 146 8.10 4.22 5.07
N LEU A 147 7.38 3.14 4.82
CA LEU A 147 7.78 2.13 3.84
C LEU A 147 7.23 2.57 2.49
N GLU A 148 8.12 2.96 1.59
CA GLU A 148 7.77 3.36 0.24
C GLU A 148 7.95 2.19 -0.71
N VAL A 149 6.91 1.88 -1.46
CA VAL A 149 6.89 0.81 -2.46
C VAL A 149 6.56 1.43 -3.80
N VAL A 150 7.43 1.25 -4.79
CA VAL A 150 7.24 1.71 -6.16
C VAL A 150 7.10 0.49 -7.07
N VAL A 151 5.96 0.40 -7.74
CA VAL A 151 5.64 -0.70 -8.66
C VAL A 151 5.45 -0.22 -10.10
#